data_145f5fe51215af4c1515005eb0e8adcb
#
_entry.id   145f5fe51215af4c1515005eb0e8adcb
#
_cell.length_a   1.000
_cell.length_b   1.000
_cell.length_c   1.000
_cell.angle_alpha   90.00
_cell.angle_beta   90.00
_cell.angle_gamma   90.00
#
_symmetry.space_group_name_H-M   'P 1'
#
loop_
_entity.id
_entity.type
_entity.pdbx_description
1 polymer ?
#
loop_
_entity_poly.entity_id
_entity_poly.type
_entity_poly.pdbx_seq_one_letter_code
_entity_poly.pdbx_strand_id
1 'polypeptide(L)'
;MKICTIILLIYSSITFANKLAFALEEKPVINLELAKKMADACEAKKSTTEWRPLNIAIVDSGADLILFRRQDGAFLGSIDIAINKAVSAAMIPYPTRSIGELVYGKDENPGRVPGLATVDFLVPFPGGLPIRTQNGDLIGAIGVSGATGDQDEECALAALDSVQEMLQ
;
A
#
# COMPACT_ATOMS: atom_id res chain seq x y z
N MET A 1 -38.25 70.85 17.66
CA MET A 1 -38.48 69.46 17.18
C MET A 1 -37.10 68.84 16.94
N LYS A 2 -36.62 68.02 17.90
CA LYS A 2 -35.29 67.40 17.84
C LYS A 2 -35.49 65.94 17.43
N ILE A 3 -34.97 65.59 16.24
CA ILE A 3 -34.98 64.25 15.67
C ILE A 3 -33.80 63.53 16.31
N CYS A 4 -34.08 62.51 17.13
CA CYS A 4 -33.09 61.67 17.74
C CYS A 4 -32.76 60.50 16.78
N THR A 5 -31.57 60.51 16.19
CA THR A 5 -31.11 59.46 15.29
C THR A 5 -30.51 58.34 16.14
N ILE A 6 -31.22 57.21 16.26
CA ILE A 6 -30.73 55.99 16.93
C ILE A 6 -29.81 55.26 15.92
N ILE A 7 -28.52 55.24 16.22
CA ILE A 7 -27.52 54.44 15.46
C ILE A 7 -27.56 53.01 16.08
N LEU A 8 -28.08 52.08 15.30
CA LEU A 8 -28.09 50.66 15.65
C LEU A 8 -26.73 50.07 15.30
N LEU A 9 -25.88 49.88 16.29
CA LEU A 9 -24.61 49.16 16.15
C LEU A 9 -24.90 47.67 16.08
N ILE A 10 -24.83 47.11 14.87
CA ILE A 10 -24.86 45.66 14.64
C ILE A 10 -23.48 45.12 15.01
N TYR A 11 -23.33 44.54 16.16
CA TYR A 11 -22.17 43.74 16.52
C TYR A 11 -22.23 42.42 15.73
N SER A 12 -21.48 42.34 14.66
CA SER A 12 -21.21 41.11 13.96
C SER A 12 -20.27 40.27 14.82
N SER A 13 -20.83 39.31 15.56
CA SER A 13 -20.06 38.31 16.30
C SER A 13 -19.44 37.35 15.33
N ILE A 14 -18.21 37.60 14.93
CA ILE A 14 -17.39 36.61 14.20
C ILE A 14 -17.00 35.56 15.25
N THR A 15 -17.76 34.49 15.30
CA THR A 15 -17.36 33.27 16.00
C THR A 15 -16.18 32.63 15.21
N PHE A 16 -14.97 32.93 15.67
CA PHE A 16 -13.81 32.09 15.34
C PHE A 16 -14.07 30.75 16.01
N ALA A 17 -14.53 29.79 15.19
CA ALA A 17 -14.46 28.38 15.57
C ALA A 17 -12.98 28.03 15.68
N ASN A 18 -12.41 28.08 16.87
CA ASN A 18 -11.13 27.48 17.19
C ASN A 18 -11.30 25.99 16.91
N LYS A 19 -10.88 25.55 15.72
CA LYS A 19 -10.63 24.14 15.45
C LYS A 19 -9.51 23.76 16.41
N LEU A 20 -9.85 23.17 17.55
CA LEU A 20 -8.90 22.46 18.39
C LEU A 20 -8.19 21.47 17.45
N ALA A 21 -6.92 21.72 17.16
CA ALA A 21 -6.09 20.77 16.47
C ALA A 21 -5.97 19.56 17.39
N PHE A 22 -6.71 18.49 17.09
CA PHE A 22 -6.55 17.23 17.78
C PHE A 22 -5.14 16.73 17.51
N ALA A 23 -4.47 16.25 18.56
CA ALA A 23 -3.14 15.64 18.45
C ALA A 23 -3.18 14.29 17.67
N LEU A 24 -4.38 13.81 17.33
CA LEU A 24 -4.62 12.60 16.57
C LEU A 24 -5.04 12.95 15.15
N GLU A 25 -4.41 12.34 14.20
CA GLU A 25 -4.72 12.40 12.77
C GLU A 25 -5.57 11.18 12.40
N GLU A 26 -6.69 11.40 11.70
CA GLU A 26 -7.46 10.30 11.12
C GLU A 26 -6.81 9.86 9.82
N LYS A 27 -6.51 8.56 9.70
CA LYS A 27 -5.95 7.97 8.47
C LYS A 27 -6.86 6.89 7.94
N PRO A 28 -7.02 6.80 6.62
CA PRO A 28 -7.70 5.66 6.01
C PRO A 28 -6.92 4.38 6.29
N VAL A 29 -7.65 3.30 6.54
CA VAL A 29 -7.07 1.97 6.77
C VAL A 29 -7.68 0.96 5.81
N ILE A 30 -6.86 0.02 5.35
CA ILE A 30 -7.33 -1.09 4.55
C ILE A 30 -8.17 -2.04 5.42
N ASN A 31 -9.29 -2.51 4.89
CA ASN A 31 -10.12 -3.51 5.54
C ASN A 31 -10.05 -4.87 4.83
N LEU A 32 -10.57 -5.90 5.47
CA LEU A 32 -10.55 -7.27 4.94
C LEU A 32 -11.31 -7.40 3.60
N GLU A 33 -12.39 -6.64 3.38
CA GLU A 33 -13.16 -6.72 2.14
C GLU A 33 -12.36 -6.19 0.95
N LEU A 34 -11.64 -5.08 1.13
CA LEU A 34 -10.73 -4.55 0.11
C LEU A 34 -9.60 -5.56 -0.18
N ALA A 35 -9.00 -6.12 0.88
CA ALA A 35 -7.95 -7.13 0.74
C ALA A 35 -8.43 -8.39 -0.01
N LYS A 36 -9.65 -8.87 0.26
CA LYS A 36 -10.25 -9.99 -0.48
C LYS A 36 -10.41 -9.69 -1.97
N LYS A 37 -10.96 -8.52 -2.31
CA LYS A 37 -11.15 -8.10 -3.70
C LYS A 37 -9.83 -8.05 -4.46
N MET A 38 -8.78 -7.54 -3.83
CA MET A 38 -7.43 -7.51 -4.40
C MET A 38 -6.89 -8.92 -4.65
N ALA A 39 -7.02 -9.81 -3.66
CA ALA A 39 -6.58 -11.20 -3.81
C ALA A 39 -7.36 -11.94 -4.90
N ASP A 40 -8.70 -11.73 -4.99
CA ASP A 40 -9.55 -12.31 -6.03
C ASP A 40 -9.09 -11.88 -7.43
N ALA A 41 -8.74 -10.60 -7.61
CA ALA A 41 -8.27 -10.08 -8.90
C ALA A 41 -6.90 -10.65 -9.30
N CYS A 42 -5.95 -10.78 -8.36
CA CYS A 42 -4.67 -11.44 -8.58
C CYS A 42 -4.89 -12.92 -8.99
N GLU A 43 -5.76 -13.66 -8.30
CA GLU A 43 -6.09 -15.04 -8.65
C GLU A 43 -6.78 -15.16 -10.01
N ALA A 44 -7.69 -14.23 -10.33
CA ALA A 44 -8.33 -14.16 -11.64
C ALA A 44 -7.30 -13.92 -12.75
N LYS A 45 -6.36 -12.99 -12.57
CA LYS A 45 -5.24 -12.77 -13.50
C LYS A 45 -4.43 -14.04 -13.69
N LYS A 46 -4.01 -14.69 -12.60
CA LYS A 46 -3.25 -15.95 -12.65
C LYS A 46 -4.00 -17.05 -13.40
N SER A 47 -5.32 -17.16 -13.25
CA SER A 47 -6.14 -18.20 -13.89
C SER A 47 -6.14 -18.13 -15.43
N THR A 48 -5.77 -16.99 -16.00
CA THR A 48 -5.65 -16.78 -17.46
C THR A 48 -4.23 -17.05 -17.99
N THR A 49 -3.34 -17.61 -17.16
CA THR A 49 -1.93 -17.79 -17.47
C THR A 49 -1.44 -19.18 -17.07
N GLU A 50 -0.31 -19.58 -17.62
CA GLU A 50 0.40 -20.81 -17.23
C GLU A 50 1.41 -20.60 -16.10
N TRP A 51 1.27 -19.50 -15.32
CA TRP A 51 2.16 -19.22 -14.20
C TRP A 51 2.06 -20.30 -13.12
N ARG A 52 3.12 -20.45 -12.35
CA ARG A 52 3.10 -21.31 -11.18
C ARG A 52 2.06 -20.80 -10.16
N PRO A 53 1.57 -21.71 -9.28
CA PRO A 53 0.72 -21.29 -8.14
C PRO A 53 1.42 -20.28 -7.24
N LEU A 54 0.63 -19.33 -6.75
CA LEU A 54 1.09 -18.14 -6.01
C LEU A 54 0.71 -18.20 -4.53
N ASN A 55 1.49 -17.50 -3.73
CA ASN A 55 1.13 -17.01 -2.40
C ASN A 55 0.88 -15.50 -2.50
N ILE A 56 -0.20 -15.02 -1.88
CA ILE A 56 -0.63 -13.62 -1.89
C ILE A 56 -0.78 -13.18 -0.44
N ALA A 57 -0.06 -12.13 -0.06
CA ALA A 57 -0.13 -11.51 1.25
C ALA A 57 -0.55 -10.06 1.14
N ILE A 58 -1.45 -9.60 2.01
CA ILE A 58 -1.85 -8.19 2.12
C ILE A 58 -1.68 -7.79 3.57
N VAL A 59 -0.94 -6.71 3.79
CA VAL A 59 -0.68 -6.11 5.10
C VAL A 59 -1.25 -4.71 5.18
N ASP A 60 -1.50 -4.21 6.38
CA ASP A 60 -1.86 -2.82 6.63
C ASP A 60 -0.65 -1.87 6.61
N SER A 61 -0.88 -0.59 6.91
CA SER A 61 0.20 0.41 6.96
C SER A 61 1.18 0.23 8.13
N GLY A 62 0.85 -0.61 9.12
CA GLY A 62 1.72 -1.05 10.20
C GLY A 62 2.52 -2.31 9.85
N ALA A 63 2.32 -2.85 8.64
CA ALA A 63 2.88 -4.12 8.17
C ALA A 63 2.30 -5.37 8.87
N ASP A 64 1.14 -5.24 9.54
CA ASP A 64 0.43 -6.34 10.12
C ASP A 64 -0.42 -7.08 9.07
N LEU A 65 -0.40 -8.42 9.12
CA LEU A 65 -1.06 -9.27 8.12
C LEU A 65 -2.58 -9.19 8.23
N ILE A 66 -3.25 -8.76 7.16
CA ILE A 66 -4.72 -8.74 7.04
C ILE A 66 -5.24 -9.97 6.33
N LEU A 67 -4.59 -10.37 5.23
CA LEU A 67 -5.00 -11.51 4.42
C LEU A 67 -3.78 -12.25 3.89
N PHE A 68 -3.87 -13.58 3.95
CA PHE A 68 -2.94 -14.47 3.26
C PHE A 68 -3.72 -15.54 2.50
N ARG A 69 -3.37 -15.75 1.23
CA ARG A 69 -3.87 -16.86 0.41
C ARG A 69 -2.72 -17.66 -0.16
N ARG A 70 -2.80 -18.96 -0.03
CA ARG A 70 -1.88 -19.91 -0.65
C ARG A 70 -2.63 -20.76 -1.65
N GLN A 71 -2.24 -20.72 -2.90
CA GLN A 71 -2.78 -21.61 -3.93
C GLN A 71 -2.20 -23.04 -3.75
N ASP A 72 -2.99 -24.04 -4.15
CA ASP A 72 -2.54 -25.43 -4.12
C ASP A 72 -1.30 -25.63 -5.00
N GLY A 73 -0.30 -26.28 -4.44
CA GLY A 73 0.98 -26.51 -5.13
C GLY A 73 1.95 -25.30 -5.14
N ALA A 74 1.61 -24.18 -4.52
CA ALA A 74 2.55 -23.08 -4.35
C ALA A 74 3.77 -23.49 -3.51
N PHE A 75 4.93 -22.96 -3.82
CA PHE A 75 6.17 -23.25 -3.10
C PHE A 75 6.04 -22.89 -1.61
N LEU A 76 6.50 -23.78 -0.74
CA LEU A 76 6.48 -23.53 0.71
C LEU A 76 7.37 -22.33 1.08
N GLY A 77 8.56 -22.23 0.49
CA GLY A 77 9.46 -21.10 0.76
C GLY A 77 8.92 -19.75 0.27
N SER A 78 8.00 -19.73 -0.70
CA SER A 78 7.40 -18.47 -1.16
C SER A 78 6.27 -17.94 -0.26
N ILE A 79 5.92 -18.65 0.82
CA ILE A 79 5.00 -18.14 1.86
C ILE A 79 5.64 -16.92 2.53
N ASP A 80 6.80 -17.12 3.14
CA ASP A 80 7.52 -16.05 3.83
C ASP A 80 7.97 -14.94 2.86
N ILE A 81 8.34 -15.33 1.62
CA ILE A 81 8.70 -14.34 0.59
C ILE A 81 7.52 -13.44 0.25
N ALA A 82 6.30 -13.97 0.08
CA ALA A 82 5.11 -13.15 -0.20
C ALA A 82 4.81 -12.18 0.95
N ILE A 83 4.84 -12.69 2.19
CA ILE A 83 4.63 -11.87 3.39
C ILE A 83 5.71 -10.78 3.48
N ASN A 84 6.99 -11.14 3.36
CA ASN A 84 8.08 -10.18 3.46
C ASN A 84 8.13 -9.19 2.29
N LYS A 85 7.67 -9.54 1.08
CA LYS A 85 7.47 -8.56 -0.02
C LYS A 85 6.42 -7.51 0.37
N ALA A 86 5.28 -7.93 0.97
CA ALA A 86 4.28 -6.99 1.46
C ALA A 86 4.83 -6.12 2.58
N VAL A 87 5.47 -6.72 3.59
CA VAL A 87 6.13 -6.00 4.70
C VAL A 87 7.17 -5.02 4.18
N SER A 88 8.03 -5.44 3.25
CA SER A 88 9.03 -4.55 2.61
C SER A 88 8.40 -3.33 1.97
N ALA A 89 7.32 -3.54 1.19
CA ALA A 89 6.62 -2.47 0.48
C ALA A 89 5.78 -1.56 1.41
N ALA A 90 5.41 -2.03 2.61
CA ALA A 90 4.78 -1.21 3.64
C ALA A 90 5.81 -0.40 4.45
N MET A 91 6.87 -1.04 4.91
CA MET A 91 7.90 -0.44 5.77
C MET A 91 8.82 0.52 5.02
N ILE A 92 9.14 0.19 3.76
CA ILE A 92 9.87 1.08 2.83
C ILE A 92 8.92 1.30 1.64
N PRO A 93 8.09 2.36 1.65
CA PRO A 93 6.89 2.47 0.82
C PRO A 93 7.18 2.70 -0.67
N TYR A 94 7.94 1.78 -1.25
CA TYR A 94 8.26 1.66 -2.67
C TYR A 94 7.99 0.24 -3.18
N PRO A 95 7.75 0.05 -4.49
CA PRO A 95 7.77 -1.28 -5.08
C PRO A 95 9.05 -2.03 -4.74
N THR A 96 8.96 -3.31 -4.39
CA THR A 96 10.17 -4.10 -4.04
C THR A 96 11.16 -4.23 -5.19
N ARG A 97 10.71 -4.07 -6.45
CA ARG A 97 11.58 -3.88 -7.62
C ARG A 97 12.51 -2.67 -7.45
N SER A 98 11.94 -1.52 -7.10
CA SER A 98 12.72 -0.28 -6.91
C SER A 98 13.65 -0.39 -5.72
N ILE A 99 13.25 -1.09 -4.66
CA ILE A 99 14.12 -1.41 -3.54
C ILE A 99 15.30 -2.28 -4.03
N GLY A 100 15.04 -3.27 -4.89
CA GLY A 100 16.07 -4.10 -5.52
C GLY A 100 17.07 -3.30 -6.34
N GLU A 101 16.60 -2.32 -7.11
CA GLU A 101 17.47 -1.41 -7.87
C GLU A 101 18.34 -0.53 -6.95
N LEU A 102 17.81 -0.12 -5.80
CA LEU A 102 18.61 0.60 -4.79
C LEU A 102 19.70 -0.29 -4.16
N VAL A 103 19.39 -1.55 -3.95
CA VAL A 103 20.30 -2.52 -3.30
C VAL A 103 21.38 -3.02 -4.27
N TYR A 104 20.95 -3.51 -5.43
CA TYR A 104 21.83 -4.23 -6.37
C TYR A 104 22.27 -3.39 -7.56
N GLY A 105 21.60 -2.27 -7.80
CA GLY A 105 21.82 -1.45 -8.98
C GLY A 105 20.84 -1.77 -10.12
N LYS A 106 20.98 -1.01 -11.19
CA LYS A 106 20.21 -1.15 -12.42
C LYS A 106 21.10 -0.86 -13.62
N ASP A 107 21.01 -1.70 -14.63
CA ASP A 107 21.85 -1.64 -15.82
C ASP A 107 23.35 -1.62 -15.43
N GLU A 108 24.11 -0.62 -15.85
CA GLU A 108 25.54 -0.45 -15.50
C GLU A 108 25.76 0.31 -14.19
N ASN A 109 24.70 0.76 -13.51
CA ASN A 109 24.79 1.54 -12.29
C ASN A 109 24.79 0.62 -11.07
N PRO A 110 25.80 0.68 -10.17
CA PRO A 110 25.82 -0.13 -8.96
C PRO A 110 24.74 0.31 -7.97
N GLY A 111 24.36 -0.61 -7.08
CA GLY A 111 23.42 -0.30 -6.00
C GLY A 111 23.95 0.79 -5.07
N ARG A 112 23.09 1.73 -4.71
CA ARG A 112 23.47 2.87 -3.85
C ARG A 112 23.41 2.55 -2.37
N VAL A 113 22.61 1.54 -1.99
CA VAL A 113 22.38 1.18 -0.58
C VAL A 113 22.42 -0.35 -0.40
N PRO A 114 23.54 -1.02 -0.73
CA PRO A 114 23.64 -2.49 -0.67
C PRO A 114 23.43 -3.05 0.76
N GLY A 115 23.67 -2.26 1.80
CA GLY A 115 23.43 -2.66 3.18
C GLY A 115 21.95 -2.95 3.52
N LEU A 116 21.00 -2.46 2.72
CA LEU A 116 19.59 -2.83 2.91
C LEU A 116 19.34 -4.34 2.72
N ALA A 117 20.19 -5.05 1.97
CA ALA A 117 20.06 -6.49 1.79
C ALA A 117 20.25 -7.30 3.10
N THR A 118 20.80 -6.68 4.14
CA THR A 118 21.02 -7.32 5.46
C THR A 118 19.88 -7.10 6.45
N VAL A 119 18.81 -6.40 6.05
CA VAL A 119 17.64 -6.17 6.89
C VAL A 119 16.71 -7.39 6.78
N ASP A 120 16.43 -8.06 7.90
CA ASP A 120 15.79 -9.38 7.95
C ASP A 120 14.45 -9.49 7.22
N PHE A 121 13.60 -8.43 7.28
CA PHE A 121 12.30 -8.45 6.62
C PHE A 121 12.34 -8.06 5.14
N LEU A 122 13.49 -7.56 4.67
CA LEU A 122 13.55 -6.94 3.34
C LEU A 122 13.70 -7.99 2.24
N VAL A 123 12.80 -7.91 1.25
CA VAL A 123 12.83 -8.71 0.02
C VAL A 123 13.03 -7.78 -1.17
N PRO A 124 14.28 -7.54 -1.62
CA PRO A 124 14.60 -6.56 -2.64
C PRO A 124 14.50 -7.13 -4.07
N PHE A 125 13.34 -7.70 -4.44
CA PHE A 125 13.03 -8.15 -5.80
C PHE A 125 11.51 -8.12 -6.06
N PRO A 126 11.08 -8.08 -7.35
CA PRO A 126 9.72 -7.73 -7.74
C PRO A 126 8.62 -8.59 -7.13
N GLY A 127 7.44 -8.01 -6.92
CA GLY A 127 6.21 -8.66 -6.46
C GLY A 127 5.62 -8.06 -5.19
N GLY A 128 6.25 -7.06 -4.56
CA GLY A 128 5.71 -6.27 -3.47
C GLY A 128 5.36 -4.86 -3.93
N LEU A 129 4.13 -4.40 -3.65
CA LEU A 129 3.64 -3.08 -4.04
C LEU A 129 2.95 -2.38 -2.88
N PRO A 130 3.24 -1.10 -2.59
CA PRO A 130 2.51 -0.31 -1.61
C PRO A 130 1.10 -0.01 -2.12
N ILE A 131 0.11 -0.01 -1.21
CA ILE A 131 -1.27 0.38 -1.47
C ILE A 131 -1.45 1.79 -0.95
N ARG A 132 -1.84 2.71 -1.85
CA ARG A 132 -2.02 4.12 -1.52
C ARG A 132 -3.39 4.59 -1.94
N THR A 133 -3.94 5.53 -1.17
CA THR A 133 -5.11 6.30 -1.61
C THR A 133 -4.73 7.26 -2.76
N GLN A 134 -5.72 7.84 -3.41
CA GLN A 134 -5.50 8.88 -4.42
C GLN A 134 -4.81 10.13 -3.85
N ASN A 135 -4.97 10.39 -2.55
CA ASN A 135 -4.28 11.47 -1.85
C ASN A 135 -2.81 11.14 -1.51
N GLY A 136 -2.37 9.90 -1.77
CA GLY A 136 -1.01 9.43 -1.52
C GLY A 136 -0.81 8.78 -0.15
N ASP A 137 -1.85 8.67 0.70
CA ASP A 137 -1.74 8.03 2.01
C ASP A 137 -1.44 6.55 1.84
N LEU A 138 -0.41 6.07 2.54
CA LEU A 138 -0.11 4.64 2.60
C LEU A 138 -1.11 3.95 3.53
N ILE A 139 -1.89 3.01 2.99
CA ILE A 139 -2.89 2.24 3.76
C ILE A 139 -2.50 0.77 3.93
N GLY A 140 -1.47 0.30 3.24
CA GLY A 140 -0.99 -1.07 3.32
C GLY A 140 -0.08 -1.44 2.18
N ALA A 141 0.13 -2.73 1.97
CA ALA A 141 0.89 -3.26 0.85
C ALA A 141 0.42 -4.68 0.48
N ILE A 142 0.66 -5.06 -0.78
CA ILE A 142 0.48 -6.42 -1.27
C ILE A 142 1.84 -7.03 -1.61
N GLY A 143 2.00 -8.32 -1.33
CA GLY A 143 3.16 -9.12 -1.73
C GLY A 143 2.71 -10.42 -2.38
N VAL A 144 3.28 -10.72 -3.53
CA VAL A 144 3.01 -11.94 -4.30
C VAL A 144 4.30 -12.69 -4.53
N SER A 145 4.25 -14.03 -4.41
CA SER A 145 5.40 -14.89 -4.63
C SER A 145 5.01 -16.29 -5.05
N GLY A 146 5.74 -16.89 -5.97
CA GLY A 146 5.54 -18.27 -6.42
C GLY A 146 5.89 -18.49 -7.89
N ALA A 147 5.81 -17.46 -8.71
CA ALA A 147 6.23 -17.48 -10.11
C ALA A 147 7.57 -16.73 -10.30
N THR A 148 7.81 -16.13 -11.46
CA THR A 148 8.92 -15.20 -11.62
C THR A 148 8.61 -13.86 -10.97
N GLY A 149 9.63 -13.08 -10.59
CA GLY A 149 9.40 -11.78 -9.95
C GLY A 149 8.50 -10.85 -10.80
N ASP A 150 8.67 -10.86 -12.13
CA ASP A 150 7.83 -10.06 -13.03
C ASP A 150 6.37 -10.53 -13.03
N GLN A 151 6.13 -11.84 -13.02
CA GLN A 151 4.77 -12.42 -12.95
C GLN A 151 4.12 -12.16 -11.58
N ASP A 152 4.90 -12.25 -10.50
CA ASP A 152 4.46 -11.92 -9.14
C ASP A 152 4.00 -10.45 -9.07
N GLU A 153 4.79 -9.53 -9.64
CA GLU A 153 4.47 -8.10 -9.68
C GLU A 153 3.27 -7.81 -10.60
N GLU A 154 3.15 -8.49 -11.75
CA GLU A 154 1.99 -8.35 -12.65
C GLU A 154 0.69 -8.77 -11.95
N CYS A 155 0.72 -9.82 -11.12
CA CYS A 155 -0.41 -10.24 -10.30
C CYS A 155 -0.75 -9.17 -9.23
N ALA A 156 0.25 -8.61 -8.57
CA ALA A 156 0.07 -7.53 -7.60
C ALA A 156 -0.49 -6.25 -8.23
N LEU A 157 -0.07 -5.91 -9.46
CA LEU A 157 -0.63 -4.80 -10.22
C LEU A 157 -2.11 -5.03 -10.56
N ALA A 158 -2.49 -6.22 -11.04
CA ALA A 158 -3.89 -6.55 -11.31
C ALA A 158 -4.77 -6.43 -10.05
N ALA A 159 -4.22 -6.76 -8.87
CA ALA A 159 -4.89 -6.56 -7.59
C ALA A 159 -5.12 -5.07 -7.30
N LEU A 160 -4.11 -4.20 -7.46
CA LEU A 160 -4.23 -2.75 -7.26
C LEU A 160 -5.23 -2.13 -8.23
N ASP A 161 -5.16 -2.48 -9.52
CA ASP A 161 -6.05 -1.96 -10.56
C ASP A 161 -7.52 -2.26 -10.24
N SER A 162 -7.81 -3.45 -9.66
CA SER A 162 -9.18 -3.87 -9.33
C SER A 162 -9.87 -3.01 -8.27
N VAL A 163 -9.10 -2.26 -7.48
CA VAL A 163 -9.61 -1.45 -6.36
C VAL A 163 -9.33 0.04 -6.51
N GLN A 164 -8.73 0.48 -7.61
CA GLN A 164 -8.30 1.87 -7.81
C GLN A 164 -9.40 2.90 -7.55
N GLU A 165 -10.63 2.63 -7.99
CA GLU A 165 -11.79 3.51 -7.76
C GLU A 165 -12.25 3.56 -6.29
N MET A 166 -11.84 2.58 -5.47
CA MET A 166 -12.18 2.49 -4.05
C MET A 166 -11.12 3.15 -3.15
N LEU A 167 -9.99 3.56 -3.71
CA LEU A 167 -8.87 4.18 -2.99
C LEU A 167 -8.97 5.73 -2.96
N GLN A 168 -10.19 6.25 -2.95
CA GLN A 168 -10.49 7.70 -2.94
C GLN A 168 -10.29 8.30 -1.55
#